data_847987c3865420d57eb777a50e41ae2b
#
_entry.id   847987c3865420d57eb777a50e41ae2b
#
_cell.length_a   1.000
_cell.length_b   1.000
_cell.length_c   1.000
_cell.angle_alpha   90.00
_cell.angle_beta   90.00
_cell.angle_gamma   90.00
#
_symmetry.space_group_name_H-M   'P 1'
#
loop_
_entity.id
_entity.type
_entity.pdbx_description
1 polymer ?
#
loop_
_entity_poly.entity_id
_entity_poly.type
_entity_poly.pdbx_seq_one_letter_code
_entity_poly.pdbx_strand_id
1 'polypeptide(L)'
;PGEAVVTDAFDLPARFIIHTVGPVWHGGTTDEPETLASCYRSTLSVADEVGAHSVAFPAISTRVFGYPADLAAEVAVSTVRAAATDVTLVRFVAFDMATLERYLALL
;
A
#
# COMPACT_ATOMS: atom_id res chain seq x y z
N PRO A 1 -2.74 -0.68 13.27
CA PRO A 1 -3.04 -0.75 11.83
C PRO A 1 -3.20 0.63 11.20
N GLY A 2 -2.76 0.77 9.97
CA GLY A 2 -2.86 2.05 9.25
C GLY A 2 -1.70 3.00 9.44
N GLU A 3 -0.79 2.68 10.33
CA GLU A 3 0.41 3.47 10.59
C GLU A 3 1.60 2.92 9.82
N ALA A 4 2.67 3.70 9.70
CA ALA A 4 3.88 3.28 9.01
C ALA A 4 5.13 3.69 9.78
N VAL A 5 6.15 2.83 9.76
CA VAL A 5 7.45 3.04 10.40
C VAL A 5 8.55 2.69 9.41
N VAL A 6 9.60 3.52 9.34
CA VAL A 6 10.73 3.29 8.45
C VAL A 6 11.91 2.67 9.17
N THR A 7 12.61 1.75 8.48
CA THR A 7 13.91 1.22 8.90
C THR A 7 14.87 1.22 7.71
N ASP A 8 16.17 1.01 7.98
CA ASP A 8 17.13 0.76 6.91
C ASP A 8 16.79 -0.56 6.20
N ALA A 9 17.15 -0.66 4.93
CA ALA A 9 16.94 -1.88 4.15
C ALA A 9 18.09 -2.88 4.27
N PHE A 10 19.20 -2.50 4.90
CA PHE A 10 20.40 -3.31 5.10
C PHE A 10 20.96 -3.83 3.76
N ASP A 11 20.94 -5.15 3.53
CA ASP A 11 21.49 -5.77 2.32
C ASP A 11 20.51 -5.86 1.15
N LEU A 12 19.29 -5.34 1.29
CA LEU A 12 18.32 -5.34 0.21
C LEU A 12 18.63 -4.24 -0.82
N PRO A 13 18.23 -4.40 -2.08
CA PRO A 13 18.44 -3.39 -3.12
C PRO A 13 17.46 -2.21 -3.01
N ALA A 14 17.36 -1.65 -1.82
CA ALA A 14 16.53 -0.50 -1.50
C ALA A 14 17.23 0.28 -0.40
N ARG A 15 16.91 1.57 -0.27
CA ARG A 15 17.51 2.41 0.79
C ARG A 15 16.80 2.23 2.13
N PHE A 16 15.49 2.04 2.09
CA PHE A 16 14.64 1.95 3.28
C PHE A 16 13.58 0.87 3.10
N ILE A 17 13.10 0.34 4.23
CA ILE A 17 11.87 -0.44 4.29
C ILE A 17 10.88 0.33 5.13
N ILE A 18 9.65 0.47 4.63
CA ILE A 18 8.55 1.09 5.37
C ILE A 18 7.60 -0.03 5.79
N HIS A 19 7.39 -0.16 7.08
CA HIS A 19 6.55 -1.19 7.67
C HIS A 19 5.18 -0.61 7.99
N THR A 20 4.14 -1.28 7.51
CA THR A 20 2.76 -0.93 7.84
C THR A 20 1.96 -2.22 8.05
N VAL A 21 0.91 -2.15 8.86
CA VAL A 21 0.03 -3.29 9.12
C VAL A 21 -1.37 -2.94 8.64
N GLY A 22 -1.84 -3.66 7.64
CA GLY A 22 -3.17 -3.50 7.11
C GLY A 22 -4.25 -4.11 8.01
N PRO A 23 -5.51 -3.81 7.75
CA PRO A 23 -6.62 -4.36 8.51
C PRO A 23 -6.89 -5.82 8.17
N VAL A 24 -7.39 -6.57 9.14
CA VAL A 24 -8.03 -7.87 8.90
C VAL A 24 -9.43 -7.62 8.37
N TRP A 25 -9.84 -8.36 7.35
CA TRP A 25 -11.16 -8.20 6.74
C TRP A 25 -12.25 -8.82 7.62
N HIS A 26 -13.26 -8.04 7.97
CA HIS A 26 -14.44 -8.44 8.75
C HIS A 26 -15.73 -8.06 8.03
N GLY A 27 -15.76 -8.21 6.71
CA GLY A 27 -16.94 -7.92 5.89
C GLY A 27 -17.17 -6.43 5.59
N GLY A 28 -16.19 -5.58 5.89
CA GLY A 28 -16.31 -4.14 5.66
C GLY A 28 -17.03 -3.39 6.78
N THR A 29 -17.23 -4.01 7.94
CA THR A 29 -18.03 -3.43 9.03
C THR A 29 -17.19 -2.77 10.13
N THR A 30 -15.87 -2.88 10.10
CA THR A 30 -14.96 -2.32 11.11
C THR A 30 -14.02 -1.26 10.53
N ASP A 31 -14.51 -0.50 9.55
CA ASP A 31 -13.78 0.61 8.92
C ASP A 31 -12.52 0.18 8.15
N GLU A 32 -12.51 -1.03 7.64
CA GLU A 32 -11.34 -1.58 6.93
C GLU A 32 -10.91 -0.74 5.72
N PRO A 33 -11.82 -0.21 4.88
CA PRO A 33 -11.40 0.64 3.76
C PRO A 33 -10.61 1.86 4.18
N GLU A 34 -11.02 2.56 5.23
CA GLU A 34 -10.30 3.73 5.73
C GLU A 34 -8.97 3.33 6.38
N THR A 35 -8.93 2.23 7.11
CA THR A 35 -7.69 1.72 7.71
C THR A 35 -6.69 1.32 6.63
N LEU A 36 -7.15 0.66 5.57
CA LEU A 36 -6.29 0.31 4.44
C LEU A 36 -5.79 1.57 3.71
N ALA A 37 -6.66 2.53 3.46
CA ALA A 37 -6.26 3.82 2.87
C ALA A 37 -5.20 4.52 3.73
N SER A 38 -5.36 4.47 5.06
CA SER A 38 -4.37 5.03 5.99
C SER A 38 -3.00 4.37 5.85
N CYS A 39 -2.93 3.07 5.57
CA CYS A 39 -1.66 2.38 5.31
C CYS A 39 -0.91 3.03 4.14
N TYR A 40 -1.62 3.29 3.04
CA TYR A 40 -1.02 3.91 1.86
C TYR A 40 -0.63 5.36 2.13
N ARG A 41 -1.50 6.16 2.74
CA ARG A 41 -1.20 7.55 3.08
C ARG A 41 -0.03 7.68 4.03
N SER A 42 -0.01 6.89 5.09
CA SER A 42 1.07 6.92 6.09
C SER A 42 2.40 6.49 5.50
N THR A 43 2.40 5.49 4.61
CA THR A 43 3.61 5.06 3.92
C THR A 43 4.17 6.16 3.03
N LEU A 44 3.33 6.84 2.26
CA LEU A 44 3.76 7.95 1.41
C LEU A 44 4.28 9.13 2.25
N SER A 45 3.64 9.41 3.37
CA SER A 45 4.10 10.46 4.31
C SER A 45 5.50 10.15 4.86
N VAL A 46 5.74 8.90 5.27
CA VAL A 46 7.07 8.47 5.75
C VAL A 46 8.09 8.50 4.62
N ALA A 47 7.69 8.10 3.41
CA ALA A 47 8.56 8.19 2.23
C ALA A 47 8.99 9.63 1.96
N ASP A 48 8.08 10.58 2.09
CA ASP A 48 8.38 12.01 1.95
C ASP A 48 9.38 12.48 3.04
N GLU A 49 9.20 12.04 4.28
CA GLU A 49 10.09 12.38 5.39
C GLU A 49 11.53 11.95 5.14
N VAL A 50 11.74 10.79 4.52
CA VAL A 50 13.08 10.26 4.22
C VAL A 50 13.59 10.66 2.83
N GLY A 51 12.84 11.47 2.10
CA GLY A 51 13.22 11.95 0.78
C GLY A 51 13.17 10.92 -0.32
N ALA A 52 12.38 9.86 -0.17
CA ALA A 52 12.21 8.85 -1.20
C ALA A 52 11.36 9.37 -2.36
N HIS A 53 11.76 9.08 -3.59
CA HIS A 53 11.04 9.49 -4.79
C HIS A 53 10.27 8.35 -5.45
N SER A 54 10.52 7.11 -5.03
CA SER A 54 9.82 5.93 -5.53
C SER A 54 9.48 4.99 -4.38
N VAL A 55 8.32 4.36 -4.49
CA VAL A 55 7.81 3.39 -3.51
C VAL A 55 7.21 2.21 -4.25
N ALA A 56 7.50 1.00 -3.78
CA ALA A 56 6.87 -0.22 -4.27
C ALA A 56 5.96 -0.77 -3.16
N PHE A 57 4.70 -1.06 -3.50
CA PHE A 57 3.72 -1.62 -2.59
C PHE A 57 3.36 -3.03 -2.97
N PRO A 58 3.39 -3.99 -2.04
CA PRO A 58 2.68 -5.26 -2.24
C PRO A 58 1.17 -5.05 -2.06
N ALA A 59 0.39 -6.08 -2.35
CA ALA A 59 -1.06 -6.05 -2.12
C ALA A 59 -1.36 -6.22 -0.63
N ILE A 60 -1.55 -5.10 0.06
CA ILE A 60 -1.74 -5.07 1.51
C ILE A 60 -3.09 -5.73 1.87
N SER A 61 -3.11 -6.55 2.92
CA SER A 61 -4.27 -7.22 3.53
C SER A 61 -4.95 -8.31 2.70
N THR A 62 -4.52 -8.60 1.49
CA THR A 62 -5.27 -9.47 0.58
C THR A 62 -4.99 -10.97 0.73
N ARG A 63 -4.01 -11.37 1.51
CA ARG A 63 -3.68 -12.78 1.73
C ARG A 63 -4.27 -13.30 3.04
N VAL A 64 -3.46 -13.41 4.07
CA VAL A 64 -3.86 -13.95 5.37
C VAL A 64 -4.98 -13.14 6.02
N PHE A 65 -4.99 -11.82 5.81
CA PHE A 65 -6.00 -10.94 6.37
C PHE A 65 -7.34 -10.95 5.61
N GLY A 66 -7.40 -11.60 4.46
CA GLY A 66 -8.64 -11.93 3.77
C GLY A 66 -9.38 -10.76 3.10
N TYR A 67 -8.76 -9.61 2.95
CA TYR A 67 -9.39 -8.48 2.26
C TYR A 67 -9.64 -8.84 0.80
N PRO A 68 -10.88 -8.66 0.27
CA PRO A 68 -11.16 -8.95 -1.14
C PRO A 68 -10.22 -8.16 -2.06
N ALA A 69 -9.55 -8.86 -2.98
CA ALA A 69 -8.48 -8.28 -3.78
C ALA A 69 -8.94 -7.13 -4.67
N ASP A 70 -10.14 -7.20 -5.24
CA ASP A 70 -10.70 -6.14 -6.07
C ASP A 70 -10.97 -4.87 -5.26
N LEU A 71 -11.56 -5.00 -4.07
CA LEU A 71 -11.82 -3.87 -3.18
C LEU A 71 -10.51 -3.27 -2.65
N ALA A 72 -9.55 -4.11 -2.30
CA ALA A 72 -8.24 -3.64 -1.84
C ALA A 72 -7.49 -2.87 -2.93
N ALA A 73 -7.53 -3.34 -4.16
CA ALA A 73 -6.89 -2.66 -5.29
C ALA A 73 -7.52 -1.29 -5.57
N GLU A 74 -8.85 -1.18 -5.47
CA GLU A 74 -9.53 0.12 -5.62
C GLU A 74 -9.08 1.12 -4.56
N VAL A 75 -8.99 0.69 -3.30
CA VAL A 75 -8.50 1.56 -2.22
C VAL A 75 -7.06 1.98 -2.47
N ALA A 76 -6.19 1.04 -2.85
CA ALA A 76 -4.78 1.32 -3.12
C ALA A 76 -4.61 2.38 -4.21
N VAL A 77 -5.22 2.16 -5.36
CA VAL A 77 -5.07 3.06 -6.52
C VAL A 77 -5.69 4.43 -6.25
N SER A 78 -6.91 4.47 -5.72
CA SER A 78 -7.60 5.74 -5.47
C SER A 78 -6.89 6.56 -4.39
N THR A 79 -6.39 5.92 -3.34
CA THR A 79 -5.68 6.61 -2.26
C THR A 79 -4.37 7.21 -2.75
N VAL A 80 -3.57 6.43 -3.48
CA VAL A 80 -2.29 6.90 -4.02
C VAL A 80 -2.50 8.05 -5.00
N ARG A 81 -3.51 7.96 -5.89
CA ARG A 81 -3.81 9.04 -6.84
C ARG A 81 -4.21 10.33 -6.17
N ALA A 82 -4.92 10.26 -5.06
CA ALA A 82 -5.39 11.43 -4.33
C ALA A 82 -4.35 12.00 -3.36
N ALA A 83 -3.26 11.29 -3.09
CA ALA A 83 -2.28 11.68 -2.09
C ALA A 83 -1.47 12.91 -2.53
N ALA A 84 -1.30 13.86 -1.61
CA ALA A 84 -0.35 14.97 -1.77
C ALA A 84 1.01 14.48 -1.27
N THR A 85 1.90 14.12 -2.20
CA THR A 85 3.19 13.54 -1.89
C THR A 85 4.25 13.96 -2.90
N ASP A 86 5.52 13.97 -2.47
CA ASP A 86 6.67 14.20 -3.34
C ASP A 86 7.16 12.93 -4.04
N VAL A 87 6.55 11.78 -3.75
CA VAL A 87 6.82 10.52 -4.45
C VAL A 87 6.35 10.64 -5.90
N THR A 88 7.26 10.39 -6.84
CA THR A 88 6.99 10.54 -8.28
C THR A 88 6.73 9.23 -8.99
N LEU A 89 7.07 8.10 -8.37
CA LEU A 89 6.86 6.78 -8.95
C LEU A 89 6.36 5.82 -7.89
N VAL A 90 5.19 5.25 -8.13
CA VAL A 90 4.62 4.18 -7.31
C VAL A 90 4.48 2.93 -8.16
N ARG A 91 5.01 1.81 -7.68
CA ARG A 91 4.83 0.50 -8.29
C ARG A 91 3.92 -0.33 -7.41
N PHE A 92 2.86 -0.87 -8.00
CA PHE A 92 2.03 -1.87 -7.34
C PHE A 92 2.51 -3.26 -7.76
N VAL A 93 2.97 -4.04 -6.79
CA VAL A 93 3.55 -5.36 -7.04
C VAL A 93 2.46 -6.42 -6.91
N ALA A 94 2.24 -7.19 -7.95
CA ALA A 94 1.26 -8.27 -7.98
C ALA A 94 1.98 -9.63 -7.98
N PHE A 95 1.56 -10.54 -7.08
CA PHE A 95 2.14 -11.88 -6.99
C PHE A 95 1.35 -12.94 -7.76
N ASP A 96 0.21 -12.57 -8.37
CA ASP A 96 -0.59 -13.44 -9.22
C ASP A 96 -1.24 -12.66 -10.34
N MET A 97 -1.72 -13.38 -11.37
CA MET A 97 -2.30 -12.76 -12.56
C MET A 97 -3.62 -12.03 -12.26
N ALA A 98 -4.42 -12.55 -11.35
CA ALA A 98 -5.70 -11.93 -11.00
C ALA A 98 -5.49 -10.55 -10.37
N THR A 99 -4.52 -10.40 -9.48
CA THR A 99 -4.15 -9.11 -8.88
C THR A 99 -3.59 -8.16 -9.94
N LEU A 100 -2.72 -8.64 -10.81
CA LEU A 100 -2.17 -7.83 -11.90
C LEU A 100 -3.28 -7.29 -12.81
N GLU A 101 -4.22 -8.12 -13.21
CA GLU A 101 -5.33 -7.71 -14.06
C GLU A 101 -6.19 -6.63 -13.39
N ARG A 102 -6.42 -6.74 -12.09
CA ARG A 102 -7.16 -5.73 -11.33
C ARG A 102 -6.46 -4.38 -11.32
N TYR A 103 -5.16 -4.36 -11.06
CA TYR A 103 -4.39 -3.11 -11.11
C TYR A 103 -4.40 -2.50 -12.51
N LEU A 104 -4.19 -3.30 -13.55
CA LEU A 104 -4.19 -2.82 -14.93
C LEU A 104 -5.54 -2.23 -15.32
N ALA A 105 -6.65 -2.78 -14.84
CA ALA A 105 -7.99 -2.25 -15.09
C ALA A 105 -8.23 -0.89 -14.42
N LEU A 106 -7.55 -0.61 -13.30
CA LEU A 106 -7.69 0.64 -12.55
C LEU A 106 -6.72 1.74 -12.99
N LEU A 107 -5.60 1.34 -13.57
CA LEU A 107 -4.57 2.25 -14.04
C LEU A 107 -4.78 2.63 -15.50
#